data_826dab097471d89a0db58fe58e12d731
#
_entry.id   826dab097471d89a0db58fe58e12d731
#
_cell.length_a   1.000
_cell.length_b   1.000
_cell.length_c   1.000
_cell.angle_alpha   90.00
_cell.angle_beta   90.00
_cell.angle_gamma   90.00
#
_symmetry.space_group_name_H-M   'P 1'
#
loop_
_entity.id
_entity.type
_entity.pdbx_description
1 polymer ?
#
loop_
_entity_poly.entity_id
_entity_poly.type
_entity_poly.pdbx_seq_one_letter_code
_entity_poly.pdbx_strand_id
1 'polypeptide(L)'
;MKKMNKKGFTLIELLAIIVILAIIAVITVPLILGIIDEAKEKSAISSVVGYGKAVELAYSHYQLGTDTTLANASGDLTNGAYIKLQVGSATTDTINLRVDFSGDKVVCSTTDGANVVANGKITLSGCKINDTGSNYVYDNGRGCKSDGTSCAS
;
A
#
# COMPACT_ATOMS: atom_id res chain seq x y z
N MET A 1 58.70 -7.59 -24.25
CA MET A 1 57.57 -8.10 -23.49
C MET A 1 57.73 -7.79 -22.00
N LYS A 2 56.88 -6.88 -21.43
CA LYS A 2 56.97 -6.44 -20.06
C LYS A 2 56.31 -7.51 -19.15
N LYS A 3 57.10 -8.23 -18.32
CA LYS A 3 56.57 -9.21 -17.36
C LYS A 3 55.68 -8.48 -16.34
N MET A 4 54.38 -8.73 -16.37
CA MET A 4 53.45 -8.27 -15.34
C MET A 4 53.72 -9.09 -14.05
N ASN A 5 54.09 -8.39 -13.00
CA ASN A 5 54.31 -8.96 -11.68
C ASN A 5 52.95 -9.37 -11.08
N LYS A 6 52.59 -10.65 -11.11
CA LYS A 6 51.39 -11.19 -10.46
C LYS A 6 51.70 -11.33 -8.97
N LYS A 7 51.38 -10.29 -8.19
CA LYS A 7 51.36 -10.39 -6.74
C LYS A 7 50.11 -11.19 -6.35
N GLY A 8 50.26 -12.39 -5.82
CA GLY A 8 49.19 -13.16 -5.24
C GLY A 8 48.86 -12.66 -3.84
N PHE A 9 47.59 -12.73 -3.43
CA PHE A 9 47.16 -12.45 -2.07
C PHE A 9 47.72 -13.50 -1.11
N THR A 10 48.11 -13.08 0.08
CA THR A 10 48.51 -14.01 1.15
C THR A 10 47.28 -14.57 1.84
N LEU A 11 47.37 -15.77 2.36
CA LEU A 11 46.29 -16.45 3.08
C LEU A 11 45.83 -15.63 4.29
N ILE A 12 46.75 -14.94 4.97
CA ILE A 12 46.46 -14.10 6.14
C ILE A 12 45.66 -12.82 5.75
N GLU A 13 45.95 -12.23 4.57
CA GLU A 13 45.16 -11.09 4.07
C GLU A 13 43.70 -11.48 3.79
N LEU A 14 43.51 -12.67 3.19
CA LEU A 14 42.16 -13.17 2.95
C LEU A 14 41.42 -13.45 4.26
N LEU A 15 42.09 -14.07 5.21
CA LEU A 15 41.54 -14.41 6.52
C LEU A 15 41.15 -13.11 7.28
N ALA A 16 41.98 -12.07 7.24
CA ALA A 16 41.69 -10.79 7.88
C ALA A 16 40.43 -10.15 7.29
N ILE A 17 40.24 -10.17 5.95
CA ILE A 17 39.08 -9.58 5.27
C ILE A 17 37.81 -10.31 5.69
N ILE A 18 37.77 -11.64 5.68
CA ILE A 18 36.55 -12.38 6.04
C ILE A 18 36.17 -12.21 7.50
N VAL A 19 37.12 -12.05 8.42
CA VAL A 19 36.86 -11.78 9.84
C VAL A 19 36.21 -10.40 10.00
N ILE A 20 36.74 -9.37 9.33
CA ILE A 20 36.18 -8.02 9.37
C ILE A 20 34.77 -8.01 8.79
N LEU A 21 34.55 -8.67 7.63
CA LEU A 21 33.23 -8.77 7.01
C LEU A 21 32.23 -9.48 7.92
N ALA A 22 32.67 -10.56 8.61
CA ALA A 22 31.80 -11.28 9.55
C ALA A 22 31.33 -10.39 10.71
N ILE A 23 32.24 -9.58 11.29
CA ILE A 23 31.89 -8.67 12.39
C ILE A 23 30.91 -7.58 11.91
N ILE A 24 31.14 -7.00 10.74
CA ILE A 24 30.24 -5.98 10.17
C ILE A 24 28.87 -6.62 9.88
N ALA A 25 28.81 -7.81 9.29
CA ALA A 25 27.56 -8.47 8.95
C ALA A 25 26.69 -8.74 10.18
N VAL A 26 27.25 -9.18 11.29
CA VAL A 26 26.51 -9.45 12.54
C VAL A 26 25.80 -8.19 13.08
N ILE A 27 26.40 -7.03 12.91
CA ILE A 27 25.84 -5.76 13.41
C ILE A 27 24.85 -5.14 12.40
N THR A 28 25.16 -5.21 11.10
CA THR A 28 24.37 -4.48 10.08
C THR A 28 23.10 -5.20 9.67
N VAL A 29 23.09 -6.54 9.65
CA VAL A 29 21.91 -7.30 9.22
C VAL A 29 20.66 -7.00 10.06
N PRO A 30 20.68 -7.08 11.40
CA PRO A 30 19.49 -6.80 12.21
C PRO A 30 19.03 -5.35 12.09
N LEU A 31 19.94 -4.41 11.93
CA LEU A 31 19.61 -2.99 11.76
C LEU A 31 18.87 -2.73 10.42
N ILE A 32 19.33 -3.36 9.34
CA ILE A 32 18.74 -3.18 8.01
C ILE A 32 17.33 -3.80 7.96
N LEU A 33 17.09 -4.94 8.60
CA LEU A 33 15.78 -5.57 8.63
C LEU A 33 14.71 -4.66 9.24
N GLY A 34 15.02 -3.97 10.34
CA GLY A 34 14.09 -3.00 10.95
C GLY A 34 13.74 -1.84 10.02
N ILE A 35 14.73 -1.30 9.29
CA ILE A 35 14.50 -0.20 8.33
C ILE A 35 13.65 -0.68 7.14
N ILE A 36 13.87 -1.91 6.66
CA ILE A 36 13.09 -2.46 5.55
C ILE A 36 11.63 -2.63 5.94
N ASP A 37 11.34 -3.12 7.14
CA ASP A 37 9.96 -3.32 7.59
C ASP A 37 9.23 -1.99 7.77
N GLU A 38 9.87 -0.97 8.32
CA GLU A 38 9.32 0.39 8.39
C GLU A 38 9.07 1.00 6.99
N ALA A 39 10.00 0.80 6.06
CA ALA A 39 9.86 1.28 4.70
C ALA A 39 8.70 0.60 3.96
N LYS A 40 8.51 -0.70 4.16
CA LYS A 40 7.37 -1.45 3.61
C LYS A 40 6.04 -0.93 4.16
N GLU A 41 5.96 -0.67 5.46
CA GLU A 41 4.74 -0.16 6.08
C GLU A 41 4.38 1.24 5.55
N LYS A 42 5.35 2.14 5.45
CA LYS A 42 5.14 3.48 4.86
C LYS A 42 4.73 3.41 3.39
N SER A 43 5.32 2.51 2.62
CA SER A 43 4.94 2.27 1.23
C SER A 43 3.49 1.77 1.13
N ALA A 44 3.09 0.85 2.00
CA ALA A 44 1.75 0.33 2.06
C ALA A 44 0.71 1.43 2.37
N ILE A 45 0.98 2.27 3.36
CA ILE A 45 0.10 3.40 3.71
C ILE A 45 -0.01 4.37 2.52
N SER A 46 1.10 4.68 1.84
CA SER A 46 1.10 5.54 0.66
C SER A 46 0.25 4.96 -0.48
N SER A 47 0.28 3.65 -0.69
CA SER A 47 -0.56 2.97 -1.69
C SER A 47 -2.04 3.07 -1.33
N VAL A 48 -2.42 2.96 -0.06
CA VAL A 48 -3.80 3.14 0.40
C VAL A 48 -4.27 4.58 0.21
N VAL A 49 -3.43 5.57 0.50
CA VAL A 49 -3.74 6.99 0.25
C VAL A 49 -3.95 7.26 -1.24
N GLY A 50 -3.08 6.71 -2.09
CA GLY A 50 -3.22 6.82 -3.54
C GLY A 50 -4.54 6.21 -4.04
N TYR A 51 -4.88 5.02 -3.57
CA TYR A 51 -6.14 4.35 -3.89
C TYR A 51 -7.35 5.15 -3.37
N GLY A 52 -7.31 5.65 -2.15
CA GLY A 52 -8.38 6.48 -1.58
C GLY A 52 -8.65 7.73 -2.42
N LYS A 53 -7.60 8.41 -2.89
CA LYS A 53 -7.74 9.57 -3.81
C LYS A 53 -8.34 9.17 -5.16
N ALA A 54 -8.01 7.99 -5.68
CA ALA A 54 -8.63 7.48 -6.91
C ALA A 54 -10.12 7.18 -6.70
N VAL A 55 -10.51 6.68 -5.52
CA VAL A 55 -11.92 6.49 -5.14
C VAL A 55 -12.65 7.84 -5.03
N GLU A 56 -12.04 8.85 -4.44
CA GLU A 56 -12.61 10.21 -4.37
C GLU A 56 -12.86 10.80 -5.76
N LEU A 57 -11.92 10.59 -6.67
CA LEU A 57 -12.05 11.04 -8.06
C LEU A 57 -13.19 10.28 -8.76
N ALA A 58 -13.24 8.96 -8.63
CA ALA A 58 -14.32 8.15 -9.20
C ALA A 58 -15.69 8.55 -8.67
N TYR A 59 -15.79 8.83 -7.36
CA TYR A 59 -17.03 9.31 -6.75
C TYR A 59 -17.43 10.69 -7.26
N SER A 60 -16.47 11.59 -7.46
CA SER A 60 -16.74 12.93 -8.04
C SER A 60 -17.26 12.82 -9.47
N HIS A 61 -16.72 11.94 -10.29
CA HIS A 61 -17.21 11.66 -11.64
C HIS A 61 -18.64 11.09 -11.62
N TYR A 62 -18.92 10.18 -10.68
CA TYR A 62 -20.28 9.66 -10.48
C TYR A 62 -21.27 10.77 -10.13
N GLN A 63 -20.92 11.69 -9.23
CA GLN A 63 -21.79 12.82 -8.86
C GLN A 63 -22.06 13.80 -10.02
N LEU A 64 -21.07 13.99 -10.88
CA LEU A 64 -21.19 14.85 -12.06
C LEU A 64 -21.99 14.19 -13.19
N GLY A 65 -22.33 12.91 -13.08
CA GLY A 65 -23.01 12.15 -14.13
C GLY A 65 -22.18 11.99 -15.42
N THR A 66 -20.87 12.20 -15.34
CA THR A 66 -19.98 12.13 -16.50
C THR A 66 -19.67 10.71 -16.94
N ASP A 67 -19.87 9.75 -16.07
CA ASP A 67 -19.68 8.34 -16.37
C ASP A 67 -20.85 7.50 -15.81
N THR A 68 -21.84 7.24 -16.66
CA THR A 68 -23.03 6.45 -16.29
C THR A 68 -22.73 4.97 -16.10
N THR A 69 -21.60 4.49 -16.60
CA THR A 69 -21.18 3.08 -16.43
C THR A 69 -20.74 2.80 -14.99
N LEU A 70 -20.28 3.81 -14.25
CA LEU A 70 -19.86 3.66 -12.86
C LEU A 70 -21.04 3.39 -11.91
N ALA A 71 -22.22 3.98 -12.18
CA ALA A 71 -23.40 3.79 -11.33
C ALA A 71 -23.90 2.35 -11.26
N ASN A 72 -23.67 1.57 -12.32
CA ASN A 72 -24.11 0.19 -12.47
C ASN A 72 -22.93 -0.79 -12.58
N ALA A 73 -21.73 -0.37 -12.17
CA ALA A 73 -20.55 -1.23 -12.25
C ALA A 73 -20.77 -2.49 -11.40
N SER A 74 -20.84 -3.61 -12.06
CA SER A 74 -20.76 -4.93 -11.43
C SER A 74 -19.45 -5.56 -11.87
N GLY A 75 -18.49 -5.62 -10.98
CA GLY A 75 -17.18 -6.19 -11.25
C GLY A 75 -16.66 -6.95 -10.05
N ASP A 76 -15.50 -7.51 -10.19
CA ASP A 76 -14.84 -8.21 -9.10
C ASP A 76 -14.33 -7.20 -8.07
N LEU A 77 -15.09 -7.04 -6.97
CA LEU A 77 -14.74 -6.16 -5.86
C LEU A 77 -13.48 -6.65 -5.11
N THR A 78 -13.03 -7.88 -5.36
CA THR A 78 -11.89 -8.46 -4.66
C THR A 78 -10.54 -8.07 -5.25
N ASN A 79 -10.50 -7.49 -6.46
CA ASN A 79 -9.25 -7.14 -7.13
C ASN A 79 -8.85 -5.67 -7.03
N GLY A 80 -9.66 -4.83 -6.36
CA GLY A 80 -9.40 -3.40 -6.16
C GLY A 80 -9.77 -2.50 -7.34
N ALA A 81 -10.22 -3.06 -8.49
CA ALA A 81 -10.69 -2.27 -9.63
C ALA A 81 -12.10 -1.70 -9.40
N TYR A 82 -12.82 -2.24 -8.42
CA TYR A 82 -14.15 -1.80 -8.03
C TYR A 82 -14.23 -1.66 -6.52
N ILE A 83 -15.06 -0.73 -6.05
CA ILE A 83 -15.33 -0.55 -4.63
C ILE A 83 -16.82 -0.34 -4.40
N LYS A 84 -17.32 -0.91 -3.32
CA LYS A 84 -18.68 -0.70 -2.82
C LYS A 84 -18.66 0.41 -1.78
N LEU A 85 -19.35 1.50 -2.05
CA LEU A 85 -19.48 2.65 -1.14
C LEU A 85 -20.92 2.77 -0.65
N GLN A 86 -21.08 2.98 0.64
CA GLN A 86 -22.36 3.42 1.23
C GLN A 86 -22.45 4.95 1.10
N VAL A 87 -23.52 5.43 0.52
CA VAL A 87 -23.79 6.86 0.34
C VAL A 87 -24.95 7.25 1.25
N GLY A 88 -24.67 8.11 2.24
CA GLY A 88 -25.71 8.53 3.20
C GLY A 88 -25.80 7.60 4.43
N SER A 89 -26.93 7.71 5.16
CA SER A 89 -27.11 7.05 6.47
C SER A 89 -27.73 5.65 6.38
N ALA A 90 -28.33 5.29 5.23
CA ALA A 90 -28.96 3.98 5.08
C ALA A 90 -27.98 2.96 4.53
N THR A 91 -27.90 1.78 5.15
CA THR A 91 -27.05 0.68 4.70
C THR A 91 -27.44 0.11 3.33
N THR A 92 -28.66 0.45 2.86
CA THR A 92 -29.18 0.04 1.56
C THR A 92 -28.72 0.93 0.41
N ASP A 93 -28.27 2.16 0.71
CA ASP A 93 -27.86 3.11 -0.30
C ASP A 93 -26.38 2.88 -0.66
N THR A 94 -26.14 1.83 -1.44
CA THR A 94 -24.79 1.48 -1.87
C THR A 94 -24.63 1.64 -3.37
N ILE A 95 -23.45 2.11 -3.75
CA ILE A 95 -23.01 2.22 -5.14
C ILE A 95 -21.73 1.41 -5.35
N ASN A 96 -21.59 0.81 -6.51
CA ASN A 96 -20.37 0.16 -6.93
C ASN A 96 -19.65 1.09 -7.91
N LEU A 97 -18.45 1.53 -7.57
CA LEU A 97 -17.64 2.38 -8.41
C LEU A 97 -16.48 1.60 -9.00
N ARG A 98 -16.20 1.85 -10.27
CA ARG A 98 -14.94 1.46 -10.88
C ARG A 98 -13.86 2.44 -10.48
N VAL A 99 -12.73 1.93 -10.02
CA VAL A 99 -11.57 2.72 -9.60
C VAL A 99 -10.42 2.49 -10.58
N ASP A 100 -10.02 3.52 -11.28
CA ASP A 100 -8.84 3.50 -12.13
C ASP A 100 -7.62 3.88 -11.28
N PHE A 101 -6.94 2.87 -10.76
CA PHE A 101 -5.73 3.03 -9.96
C PHE A 101 -4.58 2.21 -10.54
N SER A 102 -3.45 2.89 -10.73
CA SER A 102 -2.21 2.29 -11.24
C SER A 102 -1.18 2.24 -10.11
N GLY A 103 -1.03 1.08 -9.47
CA GLY A 103 -0.13 0.88 -8.35
C GLY A 103 -0.25 -0.53 -7.77
N ASP A 104 0.13 -0.67 -6.50
CA ASP A 104 -0.08 -1.93 -5.78
C ASP A 104 -1.56 -2.26 -5.71
N LYS A 105 -1.89 -3.55 -5.80
CA LYS A 105 -3.27 -4.01 -5.65
C LYS A 105 -3.78 -3.66 -4.25
N VAL A 106 -4.73 -2.74 -4.17
CA VAL A 106 -5.42 -2.37 -2.92
C VAL A 106 -6.85 -2.89 -2.97
N VAL A 107 -7.24 -3.66 -1.98
CA VAL A 107 -8.59 -4.20 -1.83
C VAL A 107 -9.13 -3.81 -0.47
N CYS A 108 -10.20 -3.03 -0.44
CA CYS A 108 -10.88 -2.66 0.79
C CYS A 108 -12.07 -3.59 1.07
N SER A 109 -12.62 -3.52 2.28
CA SER A 109 -13.72 -4.37 2.70
C SER A 109 -14.91 -4.28 1.74
N THR A 110 -15.53 -5.41 1.44
CA THR A 110 -16.76 -5.50 0.66
C THR A 110 -18.02 -5.52 1.54
N THR A 111 -17.85 -5.49 2.86
CA THR A 111 -18.95 -5.48 3.83
C THR A 111 -19.72 -4.16 3.75
N ASP A 112 -21.05 -4.25 3.80
CA ASP A 112 -21.90 -3.07 3.82
C ASP A 112 -21.59 -2.18 5.03
N GLY A 113 -21.46 -0.87 4.80
CA GLY A 113 -21.10 0.09 5.81
C GLY A 113 -19.60 0.19 6.16
N ALA A 114 -18.75 -0.63 5.55
CA ALA A 114 -17.31 -0.55 5.79
C ALA A 114 -16.65 0.64 5.05
N ASN A 115 -17.16 0.97 3.86
CA ASN A 115 -16.70 2.11 3.09
C ASN A 115 -17.85 3.11 2.97
N VAL A 116 -17.68 4.31 3.47
CA VAL A 116 -18.76 5.28 3.65
C VAL A 116 -18.40 6.62 3.03
N VAL A 117 -19.40 7.24 2.41
CA VAL A 117 -19.36 8.66 2.02
C VAL A 117 -20.32 9.43 2.92
N ALA A 118 -19.79 10.29 3.76
CA ALA A 118 -20.56 11.13 4.66
C ALA A 118 -20.05 12.58 4.61
N ASN A 119 -20.95 13.53 4.36
CA ASN A 119 -20.62 14.96 4.29
C ASN A 119 -19.49 15.29 3.30
N GLY A 120 -19.45 14.60 2.17
CA GLY A 120 -18.40 14.77 1.15
C GLY A 120 -17.04 14.18 1.51
N LYS A 121 -16.94 13.45 2.61
CA LYS A 121 -15.73 12.74 3.04
C LYS A 121 -15.86 11.25 2.79
N ILE A 122 -14.80 10.65 2.32
CA ILE A 122 -14.73 9.21 2.06
C ILE A 122 -13.88 8.53 3.12
N THR A 123 -14.42 7.50 3.72
CA THR A 123 -13.71 6.61 4.64
C THR A 123 -13.74 5.19 4.07
N LEU A 124 -12.58 4.57 3.92
CA LEU A 124 -12.42 3.19 3.46
C LEU A 124 -11.81 2.36 4.58
N SER A 125 -12.38 1.20 4.85
CA SER A 125 -11.96 0.33 5.94
C SER A 125 -11.55 -1.06 5.45
N GLY A 126 -10.69 -1.72 6.22
CA GLY A 126 -10.25 -3.08 5.94
C GLY A 126 -9.48 -3.21 4.63
N CYS A 127 -8.74 -2.16 4.23
CA CYS A 127 -7.93 -2.19 3.02
C CYS A 127 -6.68 -3.04 3.22
N LYS A 128 -6.42 -3.93 2.26
CA LYS A 128 -5.24 -4.79 2.19
C LYS A 128 -4.45 -4.48 0.92
N ILE A 129 -3.14 -4.63 0.99
CA ILE A 129 -2.25 -4.42 -0.14
C ILE A 129 -1.64 -5.76 -0.51
N ASN A 130 -1.78 -6.14 -1.79
CA ASN A 130 -1.24 -7.40 -2.33
C ASN A 130 -1.63 -8.63 -1.48
N ASP A 131 -2.84 -8.62 -0.91
CA ASP A 131 -3.37 -9.67 -0.03
C ASP A 131 -2.55 -9.92 1.25
N THR A 132 -1.70 -8.97 1.66
CA THR A 132 -0.93 -9.06 2.90
C THR A 132 -1.80 -8.85 4.14
N GLY A 133 -1.43 -9.51 5.25
CA GLY A 133 -2.27 -9.65 6.45
C GLY A 133 -2.57 -8.38 7.26
N SER A 134 -1.96 -7.23 6.96
CA SER A 134 -2.25 -5.97 7.67
C SER A 134 -3.44 -5.25 7.04
N ASN A 135 -4.34 -4.75 7.88
CA ASN A 135 -5.46 -3.93 7.43
C ASN A 135 -5.14 -2.45 7.60
N TYR A 136 -5.58 -1.66 6.63
CA TYR A 136 -5.41 -0.21 6.60
C TYR A 136 -6.77 0.48 6.48
N VAL A 137 -6.80 1.73 6.88
CA VAL A 137 -7.97 2.62 6.79
C VAL A 137 -7.56 3.86 6.04
N TYR A 138 -8.39 4.30 5.12
CA TYR A 138 -8.30 5.60 4.49
C TYR A 138 -9.39 6.51 5.07
N ASP A 139 -9.03 7.68 5.52
CA ASP A 139 -9.97 8.68 6.03
C ASP A 139 -9.64 10.06 5.48
N ASN A 140 -10.40 10.48 4.46
CA ASN A 140 -10.38 11.82 3.91
C ASN A 140 -8.95 12.37 3.66
N GLY A 141 -8.16 11.64 2.87
CA GLY A 141 -6.80 12.04 2.49
C GLY A 141 -5.70 11.47 3.38
N ARG A 142 -6.04 10.78 4.47
CA ARG A 142 -5.07 10.15 5.37
C ARG A 142 -5.18 8.63 5.32
N GLY A 143 -4.04 7.97 5.25
CA GLY A 143 -3.96 6.52 5.39
C GLY A 143 -3.39 6.14 6.74
N CYS A 144 -4.02 5.19 7.42
CA CYS A 144 -3.55 4.67 8.69
C CYS A 144 -3.60 3.14 8.69
N LYS A 145 -2.74 2.52 9.47
CA LYS A 145 -2.93 1.13 9.85
C LYS A 145 -4.16 1.03 10.76
N SER A 146 -4.94 -0.05 10.66
CA SER A 146 -6.21 -0.17 11.38
C SER A 146 -6.07 -0.19 12.90
N ASP A 147 -4.88 -0.47 13.41
CA ASP A 147 -4.53 -0.39 14.84
C ASP A 147 -4.20 1.04 15.31
N GLY A 148 -4.17 2.01 14.39
CA GLY A 148 -3.88 3.42 14.69
C GLY A 148 -2.41 3.75 14.96
N THR A 149 -1.50 2.79 14.81
CA THR A 149 -0.08 2.98 15.16
C THR A 149 0.71 3.81 14.16
N SER A 150 0.34 3.76 12.88
CA SER A 150 1.05 4.45 11.81
C SER A 150 0.07 5.13 10.87
N CYS A 151 0.25 6.42 10.64
CA CYS A 151 -0.56 7.22 9.71
C CYS A 151 0.31 8.08 8.81
N ALA A 152 -0.15 8.29 7.57
CA ALA A 152 0.42 9.26 6.62
C ALA A 152 -0.70 9.94 5.81
N SER A 153 -0.40 11.11 5.26
CA SER A 153 -1.29 11.92 4.41
C SER A 153 -0.63 12.25 3.08
#